data_b7d01bc0afecae80b239c2e5d0e77e9b
#
_entry.id   b7d01bc0afecae80b239c2e5d0e77e9b
#
_cell.length_a   1.000
_cell.length_b   1.000
_cell.length_c   1.000
_cell.angle_alpha   90.00
_cell.angle_beta   90.00
_cell.angle_gamma   90.00
#
_symmetry.space_group_name_H-M   'P 1'
#
loop_
_entity.id
_entity.type
_entity.pdbx_description
1 polymer ?
#
loop_
_entity_poly.entity_id
_entity_poly.type
_entity_poly.pdbx_seq_one_letter_code
_entity_poly.pdbx_strand_id
1 'polypeptide(L)'
;MLSPTTKKNRFQILLFVSMLCICSCDKQTSNCPSLIQNVSPSDFPMDLYGINEIKIVENQLLINVSYGGGCEQHDFLVVSSNTQTNDDGNKIDALFLSHDANNDGCEAIIEHQLCFDISNILNGQVVYFSHPDSL
;
A
#
# COMPACT_ATOMS: atom_id res chain seq x y z
N MET A 1 56.10 -15.73 -67.04
CA MET A 1 54.86 -16.41 -66.63
C MET A 1 54.49 -15.89 -65.21
N LEU A 2 53.58 -14.94 -65.14
CA LEU A 2 53.22 -14.25 -63.93
C LEU A 2 51.86 -14.77 -63.46
N SER A 3 51.80 -15.28 -62.21
CA SER A 3 50.62 -15.74 -61.57
C SER A 3 49.94 -14.56 -60.87
N PRO A 4 48.61 -14.36 -60.98
CA PRO A 4 47.95 -13.28 -60.30
C PRO A 4 47.52 -13.66 -58.84
N THR A 5 47.97 -12.85 -57.93
CA THR A 5 47.60 -12.91 -56.52
C THR A 5 46.16 -12.43 -56.33
N THR A 6 45.29 -13.29 -55.88
CA THR A 6 43.93 -12.97 -55.46
C THR A 6 43.90 -12.30 -54.07
N LYS A 7 43.53 -11.03 -54.04
CA LYS A 7 43.28 -10.27 -52.85
C LYS A 7 41.95 -10.72 -52.19
N LYS A 8 42.07 -11.36 -51.05
CA LYS A 8 40.95 -11.82 -50.24
C LYS A 8 40.43 -10.63 -49.41
N ASN A 9 39.34 -10.01 -49.86
CA ASN A 9 38.63 -8.98 -49.08
C ASN A 9 37.97 -9.60 -47.87
N ARG A 10 38.54 -9.36 -46.70
CA ARG A 10 37.89 -9.64 -45.45
C ARG A 10 36.85 -8.52 -45.18
N PHE A 11 35.62 -8.82 -45.50
CA PHE A 11 34.48 -8.01 -45.10
C PHE A 11 34.22 -8.25 -43.63
N GLN A 12 34.71 -7.35 -42.81
CA GLN A 12 34.53 -7.43 -41.37
C GLN A 12 33.12 -6.89 -41.06
N ILE A 13 32.18 -7.82 -40.87
CA ILE A 13 30.83 -7.53 -40.43
C ILE A 13 30.92 -7.14 -38.95
N LEU A 14 30.88 -5.84 -38.66
CA LEU A 14 30.65 -5.29 -37.31
C LEU A 14 29.21 -5.57 -36.94
N LEU A 15 28.99 -6.62 -36.17
CA LEU A 15 27.72 -6.87 -35.47
C LEU A 15 27.61 -5.83 -34.33
N PHE A 16 26.89 -4.72 -34.57
CA PHE A 16 26.40 -3.87 -33.53
C PHE A 16 25.32 -4.64 -32.77
N VAL A 17 25.70 -5.30 -31.69
CA VAL A 17 24.73 -5.77 -30.69
C VAL A 17 24.25 -4.56 -29.94
N SER A 18 23.12 -3.97 -30.41
CA SER A 18 22.37 -3.00 -29.71
C SER A 18 21.76 -3.70 -28.49
N MET A 19 22.40 -3.55 -27.32
CA MET A 19 21.90 -3.98 -26.03
C MET A 19 20.77 -3.04 -25.63
N LEU A 20 19.53 -3.39 -26.03
CA LEU A 20 18.31 -2.79 -25.51
C LEU A 20 18.25 -3.11 -24.02
N CYS A 21 18.65 -2.15 -23.18
CA CYS A 21 18.26 -2.12 -21.78
C CYS A 21 16.74 -1.94 -21.72
N ILE A 22 16.01 -3.04 -21.67
CA ILE A 22 14.62 -3.04 -21.22
C ILE A 22 14.67 -2.70 -19.73
N CYS A 23 14.52 -1.41 -19.40
CA CYS A 23 14.11 -1.02 -18.06
C CYS A 23 12.72 -1.63 -17.85
N SER A 24 12.69 -2.84 -17.32
CA SER A 24 11.50 -3.41 -16.70
C SER A 24 11.23 -2.53 -15.48
N CYS A 25 10.32 -1.57 -15.63
CA CYS A 25 9.68 -0.95 -14.49
C CYS A 25 8.85 -2.06 -13.85
N ASP A 26 9.45 -2.80 -12.92
CA ASP A 26 8.67 -3.59 -12.00
C ASP A 26 7.73 -2.62 -11.29
N LYS A 27 6.44 -2.67 -11.67
CA LYS A 27 5.39 -2.19 -10.81
C LYS A 27 5.53 -3.02 -9.54
N GLN A 28 6.16 -2.45 -8.55
CA GLN A 28 6.19 -2.99 -7.21
C GLN A 28 4.73 -3.02 -6.77
N THR A 29 4.09 -4.17 -6.96
CA THR A 29 2.80 -4.46 -6.35
C THR A 29 3.08 -4.47 -4.85
N SER A 30 2.89 -3.31 -4.23
CA SER A 30 2.92 -3.22 -2.78
C SER A 30 1.83 -4.13 -2.27
N ASN A 31 2.22 -5.12 -1.50
CA ASN A 31 1.34 -6.14 -0.93
C ASN A 31 0.58 -5.55 0.27
N CYS A 32 -0.15 -4.42 0.04
CA CYS A 32 -1.00 -3.84 1.06
C CYS A 32 -2.18 -4.78 1.30
N PRO A 33 -2.46 -5.19 2.54
CA PRO A 33 -3.64 -5.99 2.84
C PRO A 33 -4.91 -5.21 2.49
N SER A 34 -5.92 -5.92 2.03
CA SER A 34 -7.25 -5.35 1.75
C SER A 34 -7.97 -5.06 3.07
N LEU A 35 -8.81 -4.02 3.05
CA LEU A 35 -9.68 -3.71 4.18
C LEU A 35 -10.81 -4.74 4.35
N ILE A 36 -11.33 -4.85 5.57
CA ILE A 36 -12.48 -5.67 5.91
C ILE A 36 -13.75 -4.83 5.77
N GLN A 37 -14.72 -5.28 5.00
CA GLN A 37 -15.93 -4.54 4.68
C GLN A 37 -17.18 -5.07 5.40
N ASN A 38 -18.16 -4.20 5.58
CA ASN A 38 -19.50 -4.52 6.08
C ASN A 38 -19.48 -5.20 7.46
N VAL A 39 -18.63 -4.72 8.34
CA VAL A 39 -18.49 -5.20 9.71
C VAL A 39 -18.78 -4.07 10.71
N SER A 40 -19.08 -4.46 11.97
CA SER A 40 -19.18 -3.50 13.05
C SER A 40 -17.80 -3.20 13.63
N PRO A 41 -17.37 -1.92 13.71
CA PRO A 41 -16.09 -1.58 14.33
C PRO A 41 -15.95 -2.10 15.78
N SER A 42 -17.09 -2.23 16.51
CA SER A 42 -17.12 -2.75 17.88
C SER A 42 -16.71 -4.21 18.03
N ASP A 43 -16.61 -4.93 16.92
CA ASP A 43 -16.20 -6.35 16.91
C ASP A 43 -14.67 -6.53 16.86
N PHE A 44 -13.94 -5.40 16.80
CA PHE A 44 -12.47 -5.38 16.66
C PHE A 44 -11.80 -4.69 17.85
N PRO A 45 -10.57 -5.11 18.18
CA PRO A 45 -9.78 -4.42 19.21
C PRO A 45 -9.52 -2.95 18.88
N MET A 46 -9.52 -2.11 19.91
CA MET A 46 -9.33 -0.67 19.80
C MET A 46 -8.35 -0.17 20.86
N ASP A 47 -7.15 -0.81 20.90
CA ASP A 47 -6.07 -0.36 21.79
C ASP A 47 -5.56 1.02 21.39
N LEU A 48 -4.94 1.73 22.31
CA LEU A 48 -4.54 3.13 22.11
C LEU A 48 -3.45 3.27 21.04
N TYR A 49 -3.64 4.23 20.16
CA TYR A 49 -2.67 4.67 19.17
C TYR A 49 -2.90 6.14 18.79
N GLY A 50 -1.89 6.78 18.24
CA GLY A 50 -2.00 8.11 17.63
C GLY A 50 -1.86 8.01 16.11
N ILE A 51 -2.59 8.86 15.38
CA ILE A 51 -2.44 9.01 13.94
C ILE A 51 -1.61 10.27 13.68
N ASN A 52 -0.45 10.09 13.05
CA ASN A 52 0.45 11.20 12.71
C ASN A 52 0.14 11.75 11.30
N GLU A 53 -0.23 10.88 10.37
CA GLU A 53 -0.52 11.27 8.99
C GLU A 53 -1.41 10.22 8.30
N ILE A 54 -2.31 10.69 7.42
CA ILE A 54 -3.09 9.85 6.52
C ILE A 54 -2.89 10.36 5.09
N LYS A 55 -2.60 9.47 4.15
CA LYS A 55 -2.49 9.76 2.73
C LYS A 55 -3.19 8.70 1.90
N ILE A 56 -3.79 9.12 0.78
CA ILE A 56 -4.25 8.21 -0.26
C ILE A 56 -3.35 8.42 -1.46
N VAL A 57 -2.72 7.37 -1.93
CA VAL A 57 -1.88 7.35 -3.12
C VAL A 57 -2.39 6.26 -4.04
N GLU A 58 -2.96 6.65 -5.17
CA GLU A 58 -3.67 5.73 -6.07
C GLU A 58 -4.79 4.98 -5.34
N ASN A 59 -4.66 3.66 -5.17
CA ASN A 59 -5.61 2.80 -4.47
C ASN A 59 -5.11 2.36 -3.09
N GLN A 60 -4.15 3.08 -2.53
CA GLN A 60 -3.54 2.73 -1.25
C GLN A 60 -3.83 3.79 -0.21
N LEU A 61 -4.27 3.35 0.95
CA LEU A 61 -4.37 4.15 2.15
C LEU A 61 -3.09 3.96 2.96
N LEU A 62 -2.32 5.01 3.12
CA LEU A 62 -1.11 5.05 3.91
C LEU A 62 -1.41 5.78 5.23
N ILE A 63 -1.11 5.15 6.35
CA ILE A 63 -1.36 5.71 7.69
C ILE A 63 -0.08 5.63 8.49
N ASN A 64 0.43 6.77 8.94
CA ASN A 64 1.52 6.81 9.91
C ASN A 64 0.92 6.86 11.30
N VAL A 65 1.21 5.85 12.10
CA VAL A 65 0.73 5.72 13.49
C VAL A 65 1.88 5.76 14.48
N SER A 66 1.55 6.15 15.71
CA SER A 66 2.43 6.01 16.87
C SER A 66 1.67 5.29 17.99
N TYR A 67 2.32 4.35 18.66
CA TYR A 67 1.72 3.57 19.74
C TYR A 67 2.79 3.16 20.76
N GLY A 68 2.35 2.80 21.95
CA GLY A 68 3.22 2.23 22.99
C GLY A 68 3.38 0.73 22.77
N GLY A 69 4.59 0.20 22.99
CA GLY A 69 4.85 -1.22 22.83
C GLY A 69 6.34 -1.52 22.63
N GLY A 70 6.64 -2.52 21.83
CA GLY A 70 7.99 -2.88 21.39
C GLY A 70 8.50 -4.23 21.89
N CYS A 71 7.69 -4.99 22.62
CA CYS A 71 8.00 -6.35 23.05
C CYS A 71 7.22 -7.40 22.26
N GLU A 72 6.01 -7.08 21.84
CA GLU A 72 5.15 -7.97 21.07
C GLU A 72 4.83 -7.33 19.69
N GLN A 73 4.38 -8.16 18.77
CA GLN A 73 3.90 -7.67 17.48
C GLN A 73 2.47 -7.15 17.64
N HIS A 74 2.21 -5.94 17.15
CA HIS A 74 0.89 -5.35 17.12
C HIS A 74 0.21 -5.62 15.78
N ASP A 75 -1.09 -5.85 15.81
CA ASP A 75 -1.91 -6.08 14.63
C ASP A 75 -2.77 -4.85 14.31
N PHE A 76 -2.79 -4.46 13.04
CA PHE A 76 -3.58 -3.35 12.54
C PHE A 76 -4.46 -3.80 11.38
N LEU A 77 -5.73 -3.42 11.42
CA LEU A 77 -6.70 -3.70 10.37
C LEU A 77 -7.49 -2.44 10.05
N VAL A 78 -7.76 -2.17 8.77
CA VAL A 78 -8.75 -1.18 8.39
C VAL A 78 -10.08 -1.88 8.15
N VAL A 79 -11.09 -1.43 8.86
CA VAL A 79 -12.46 -1.95 8.73
C VAL A 79 -13.37 -0.87 8.17
N SER A 80 -14.29 -1.25 7.31
CA SER A 80 -15.33 -0.37 6.79
C SER A 80 -16.67 -0.76 7.41
N SER A 81 -17.34 0.23 8.02
CA SER A 81 -18.73 0.05 8.44
C SER A 81 -19.66 -0.06 7.22
N ASN A 82 -20.93 -0.43 7.49
CA ASN A 82 -21.93 -0.45 6.43
C ASN A 82 -22.05 0.90 5.75
N THR A 83 -22.06 0.89 4.42
CA THR A 83 -22.26 2.07 3.59
C THR A 83 -23.54 2.81 4.00
N GLN A 84 -23.41 4.08 4.33
CA GLN A 84 -24.54 4.98 4.54
C GLN A 84 -24.77 5.81 3.29
N THR A 85 -25.97 6.35 3.13
CA THR A 85 -26.29 7.27 2.05
C THR A 85 -26.57 8.64 2.68
N ASN A 86 -25.88 9.68 2.21
CA ASN A 86 -26.15 11.05 2.65
C ASN A 86 -27.44 11.60 1.99
N ASP A 87 -27.82 12.82 2.40
CA ASP A 87 -29.03 13.50 1.88
C ASP A 87 -28.95 13.77 0.37
N ASP A 88 -27.75 13.84 -0.21
CA ASP A 88 -27.50 14.03 -1.65
C ASP A 88 -27.52 12.70 -2.43
N GLY A 89 -27.75 11.57 -1.76
CA GLY A 89 -27.75 10.24 -2.39
C GLY A 89 -26.39 9.62 -2.62
N ASN A 90 -25.30 10.23 -2.12
CA ASN A 90 -23.95 9.68 -2.22
C ASN A 90 -23.74 8.58 -1.18
N LYS A 91 -23.06 7.54 -1.58
CA LYS A 91 -22.64 6.48 -0.66
C LYS A 91 -21.44 6.96 0.15
N ILE A 92 -21.49 6.72 1.44
CA ILE A 92 -20.45 7.07 2.40
C ILE A 92 -20.03 5.83 3.14
N ASP A 93 -18.75 5.53 3.10
CA ASP A 93 -18.13 4.46 3.89
C ASP A 93 -17.27 5.11 4.99
N ALA A 94 -17.55 4.75 6.24
CA ALA A 94 -16.68 5.13 7.36
C ALA A 94 -15.62 4.05 7.55
N LEU A 95 -14.37 4.47 7.51
CA LEU A 95 -13.21 3.61 7.77
C LEU A 95 -12.73 3.80 9.21
N PHE A 96 -12.41 2.71 9.84
CA PHE A 96 -11.85 2.67 11.19
C PHE A 96 -10.55 1.87 11.16
N LEU A 97 -9.55 2.34 11.88
CA LEU A 97 -8.33 1.58 12.13
C LEU A 97 -8.49 0.83 13.45
N SER A 98 -8.54 -0.49 13.37
CA SER A 98 -8.45 -1.37 14.53
C SER A 98 -6.99 -1.57 14.91
N HIS A 99 -6.70 -1.63 16.19
CA HIS A 99 -5.40 -1.90 16.74
C HIS A 99 -5.51 -2.91 17.87
N ASP A 100 -4.77 -4.00 17.76
CA ASP A 100 -4.58 -5.00 18.79
C ASP A 100 -3.11 -4.97 19.24
N ALA A 101 -2.90 -4.57 20.49
CA ALA A 101 -1.58 -4.52 21.09
C ALA A 101 -1.07 -5.89 21.53
N ASN A 102 -1.86 -6.95 21.38
CA ASN A 102 -1.51 -8.33 21.78
C ASN A 102 -1.00 -8.43 23.23
N ASN A 103 -1.56 -7.59 24.12
CA ASN A 103 -1.14 -7.44 25.52
C ASN A 103 0.32 -7.01 25.70
N ASP A 104 0.88 -6.24 24.76
CA ASP A 104 2.22 -5.68 24.93
C ASP A 104 2.24 -4.68 26.10
N GLY A 105 3.01 -5.02 27.13
CA GLY A 105 3.20 -4.18 28.32
C GLY A 105 4.42 -3.25 28.27
N CYS A 106 5.11 -3.18 27.12
CA CYS A 106 6.27 -2.31 26.96
C CYS A 106 5.84 -0.86 26.68
N GLU A 107 6.68 0.11 27.09
CA GLU A 107 6.34 1.52 27.03
C GLU A 107 7.18 2.30 25.99
N ALA A 108 7.87 1.61 25.07
CA ALA A 108 8.58 2.29 23.98
C ALA A 108 7.56 2.94 23.04
N ILE A 109 7.89 4.11 22.50
CA ILE A 109 7.08 4.72 21.44
C ILE A 109 7.57 4.18 20.11
N ILE A 110 6.66 3.54 19.39
CA ILE A 110 6.89 2.96 18.07
C ILE A 110 6.17 3.84 17.03
N GLU A 111 6.87 4.19 15.97
CA GLU A 111 6.28 4.82 14.78
C GLU A 111 6.26 3.79 13.66
N HIS A 112 5.10 3.64 13.02
CA HIS A 112 4.91 2.64 12.00
C HIS A 112 4.10 3.21 10.83
N GLN A 113 4.52 2.95 9.60
CA GLN A 113 3.75 3.23 8.39
C GLN A 113 2.97 1.99 7.97
N LEU A 114 1.67 2.11 8.04
CA LEU A 114 0.71 1.10 7.59
C LEU A 114 0.30 1.39 6.14
N CYS A 115 -0.05 0.33 5.42
CA CYS A 115 -0.52 0.39 4.05
C CYS A 115 -1.72 -0.54 3.89
N PHE A 116 -2.80 -0.06 3.26
CA PHE A 116 -4.00 -0.86 2.98
C PHE A 116 -4.48 -0.63 1.54
N ASP A 117 -4.94 -1.68 0.88
CA ASP A 117 -5.57 -1.59 -0.44
C ASP A 117 -7.05 -1.19 -0.28
N ILE A 118 -7.40 -0.03 -0.85
CA ILE A 118 -8.74 0.53 -0.81
C ILE A 118 -9.40 0.55 -2.20
N SER A 119 -8.89 -0.19 -3.16
CA SER A 119 -9.43 -0.25 -4.54
C SER A 119 -10.91 -0.59 -4.59
N ASN A 120 -11.39 -1.38 -3.63
CA ASN A 120 -12.78 -1.85 -3.58
C ASN A 120 -13.79 -0.76 -3.16
N ILE A 121 -13.33 0.37 -2.58
CA ILE A 121 -14.21 1.42 -2.06
C ILE A 121 -14.07 2.76 -2.80
N LEU A 122 -13.04 2.94 -3.65
CA LEU A 122 -12.80 4.21 -4.36
C LEU A 122 -13.75 4.49 -5.54
N ASN A 123 -14.72 3.62 -5.82
CA ASN A 123 -15.63 3.74 -6.97
C ASN A 123 -16.66 4.90 -6.82
N GLY A 124 -16.17 6.12 -6.60
CA GLY A 124 -17.01 7.32 -6.48
C GLY A 124 -17.69 7.48 -5.11
N GLN A 125 -17.23 6.76 -4.11
CA GLN A 125 -17.71 6.87 -2.74
C GLN A 125 -16.90 7.93 -1.97
N VAL A 126 -17.56 8.62 -1.06
CA VAL A 126 -16.90 9.49 -0.09
C VAL A 126 -16.46 8.61 1.08
N VAL A 127 -15.19 8.72 1.42
CA VAL A 127 -14.60 7.94 2.51
C VAL A 127 -14.31 8.87 3.68
N TYR A 128 -14.84 8.55 4.85
CA TYR A 128 -14.46 9.20 6.10
C TYR A 128 -13.62 8.27 6.93
N PHE A 129 -12.51 8.79 7.45
CA PHE A 129 -11.72 8.08 8.44
C PHE A 129 -12.13 8.54 9.82
N SER A 130 -12.65 7.62 10.64
CA SER A 130 -13.06 7.89 12.01
C SER A 130 -12.00 7.40 12.98
N HIS A 131 -11.59 8.27 13.89
CA HIS A 131 -10.71 7.93 15.01
C HIS A 131 -11.55 7.58 16.24
N PRO A 132 -11.14 6.61 17.09
CA PRO A 132 -11.90 6.22 18.28
C PRO A 132 -12.20 7.38 19.26
N ASP A 133 -11.36 8.39 19.30
CA ASP A 133 -11.57 9.58 20.17
C ASP A 133 -12.60 10.59 19.61
N SER A 134 -13.23 10.31 18.47
CA SER A 134 -14.21 11.20 17.81
C SER A 134 -15.67 10.78 18.01
N LEU A 135 -15.94 9.81 18.91
CA LEU A 135 -17.29 9.35 19.27
C LEU A 135 -17.83 10.04 20.53
#